data_a3a2aed94eaed696242d3afe35603039
#
_entry.id   a3a2aed94eaed696242d3afe35603039
#
_cell.length_a   1.000
_cell.length_b   1.000
_cell.length_c   1.000
_cell.angle_alpha   90.00
_cell.angle_beta   90.00
_cell.angle_gamma   90.00
#
_symmetry.space_group_name_H-M   'P 1'
#
loop_
_entity.id
_entity.type
_entity.pdbx_description
1 polymer ?
#
loop_
_entity_poly.entity_id
_entity_poly.type
_entity_poly.pdbx_seq_one_letter_code
_entity_poly.pdbx_strand_id
1 'polypeptide(L)'
;TTTRMVASMLETLGLKVFTNPTGSNFTRGVVSALLTEVPLNGRLDADVAVLELDEAYAVKFVQQVKPRFALLLNVMRDQLDRFGEIDNTARLLERVAEATTGTVVLNREDPRIARFASAVPEGTGVRYFGLAPELRRFFPSDDDMQTTVAEEAASVAGNGRPSANDRAQQEPAGTSVSAEAPDADGREATADVTLTRVGNHEADFLIDGRAVHTAVKLEGVYNLFNAAAALATVRAVMAQDIASAQVAETVPAETMPGQASHASDAAISDESPVDSPVDHDRLLAALAEVTPAFGRGETIAVNGSDVQLLLVKNPMGFRLSLGSFPPDGHDTMIAICDLYADGRDMSWLWDVDFTSLRPTGVAMVSGTRAWDMALRLEYDQVRVEQTGTDLEAAVRQFVTARPGVPKHIYCTYTSMLRVRAELAKLTTVADAGVGR
;
A
#
# COMPACT_ATOMS: atom_id res chain seq x y z
N THR A 1 1.08 -6.41 0.18
CA THR A 1 0.29 -6.31 1.45
C THR A 1 -1.19 -6.21 1.13
N THR A 2 -1.64 -5.20 0.40
CA THR A 2 -3.05 -4.97 0.08
C THR A 2 -3.65 -6.15 -0.69
N THR A 3 -2.94 -6.70 -1.66
CA THR A 3 -3.35 -7.91 -2.40
C THR A 3 -3.67 -9.08 -1.48
N ARG A 4 -2.80 -9.32 -0.48
CA ARG A 4 -3.05 -10.36 0.54
C ARG A 4 -4.28 -10.06 1.39
N MET A 5 -4.50 -8.79 1.76
CA MET A 5 -5.71 -8.38 2.49
C MET A 5 -6.96 -8.67 1.66
N VAL A 6 -6.98 -8.24 0.41
CA VAL A 6 -8.10 -8.48 -0.51
C VAL A 6 -8.35 -9.98 -0.69
N ALA A 7 -7.29 -10.77 -0.97
CA ALA A 7 -7.41 -12.22 -1.15
C ALA A 7 -7.97 -12.89 0.11
N SER A 8 -7.37 -12.63 1.29
CA SER A 8 -7.81 -13.22 2.57
C SER A 8 -9.25 -12.84 2.93
N MET A 9 -9.66 -11.61 2.67
CA MET A 9 -11.04 -11.18 2.91
C MET A 9 -12.03 -11.89 1.98
N LEU A 10 -11.70 -12.03 0.68
CA LEU A 10 -12.55 -12.73 -0.29
C LEU A 10 -12.66 -14.23 0.05
N GLU A 11 -11.56 -14.87 0.48
CA GLU A 11 -11.57 -16.26 0.97
C GLU A 11 -12.46 -16.44 2.21
N THR A 12 -12.36 -15.51 3.18
CA THR A 12 -13.22 -15.52 4.39
C THR A 12 -14.70 -15.32 4.02
N LEU A 13 -14.97 -14.60 2.94
CA LEU A 13 -16.32 -14.41 2.40
C LEU A 13 -16.83 -15.60 1.56
N GLY A 14 -16.00 -16.61 1.34
CA GLY A 14 -16.37 -17.89 0.74
C GLY A 14 -15.98 -18.05 -0.73
N LEU A 15 -15.20 -17.11 -1.30
CA LEU A 15 -14.72 -17.22 -2.68
C LEU A 15 -13.41 -18.02 -2.74
N LYS A 16 -13.23 -18.78 -3.82
CA LYS A 16 -11.94 -19.39 -4.16
C LYS A 16 -11.08 -18.35 -4.85
N VAL A 17 -9.97 -17.97 -4.24
CA VAL A 17 -9.08 -16.91 -4.74
C VAL A 17 -7.81 -17.51 -5.32
N PHE A 18 -7.49 -17.13 -6.56
CA PHE A 18 -6.17 -17.32 -7.13
C PHE A 18 -5.34 -16.05 -6.93
N THR A 19 -4.09 -16.18 -6.49
CA THR A 19 -3.17 -15.05 -6.34
C THR A 19 -1.74 -15.42 -6.70
N ASN A 20 -0.95 -14.45 -7.18
CA ASN A 20 0.48 -14.67 -7.38
C ASN A 20 1.24 -14.55 -6.05
N PRO A 21 2.27 -15.39 -5.81
CA PRO A 21 3.02 -15.36 -4.55
C PRO A 21 3.70 -14.01 -4.33
N THR A 22 3.91 -13.67 -3.07
CA THR A 22 4.57 -12.43 -2.63
C THR A 22 5.93 -12.23 -3.32
N GLY A 23 6.13 -11.04 -3.89
CA GLY A 23 7.36 -10.69 -4.62
C GLY A 23 7.40 -11.14 -6.08
N SER A 24 6.38 -11.84 -6.57
CA SER A 24 6.27 -12.30 -7.97
C SER A 24 5.33 -11.41 -8.79
N ASN A 25 5.53 -10.10 -8.74
CA ASN A 25 4.69 -9.06 -9.36
C ASN A 25 4.96 -8.83 -10.87
N PHE A 26 5.72 -9.72 -11.51
CA PHE A 26 5.94 -9.74 -12.95
C PHE A 26 5.05 -10.79 -13.63
N THR A 27 4.83 -10.64 -14.93
CA THR A 27 4.07 -11.62 -15.74
C THR A 27 4.56 -13.05 -15.54
N ARG A 28 5.87 -13.25 -15.37
CA ARG A 28 6.46 -14.58 -15.07
C ARG A 28 5.97 -15.15 -13.75
N GLY A 29 5.79 -14.31 -12.71
CA GLY A 29 5.26 -14.74 -11.42
C GLY A 29 3.83 -15.22 -11.51
N VAL A 30 2.99 -14.53 -12.29
CA VAL A 30 1.61 -14.95 -12.56
C VAL A 30 1.59 -16.29 -13.31
N VAL A 31 2.40 -16.44 -14.36
CA VAL A 31 2.50 -17.69 -15.11
C VAL A 31 3.01 -18.83 -14.24
N SER A 32 4.02 -18.58 -13.39
CA SER A 32 4.53 -19.58 -12.46
C SER A 32 3.46 -20.05 -11.47
N ALA A 33 2.68 -19.13 -10.92
CA ALA A 33 1.56 -19.46 -10.02
C ALA A 33 0.49 -20.28 -10.76
N LEU A 34 0.12 -19.89 -11.98
CA LEU A 34 -0.83 -20.64 -12.80
C LEU A 34 -0.36 -22.07 -13.07
N LEU A 35 0.93 -22.27 -13.40
CA LEU A 35 1.49 -23.61 -13.65
C LEU A 35 1.47 -24.51 -12.42
N THR A 36 1.41 -23.93 -11.23
CA THR A 36 1.35 -24.68 -9.97
C THR A 36 -0.08 -25.09 -9.62
N GLU A 37 -1.06 -24.27 -9.96
CA GLU A 37 -2.45 -24.42 -9.52
C GLU A 37 -3.40 -24.95 -10.60
N VAL A 38 -3.08 -24.72 -11.88
CA VAL A 38 -3.93 -25.20 -12.97
C VAL A 38 -3.74 -26.69 -13.19
N PRO A 39 -4.77 -27.53 -13.04
CA PRO A 39 -4.68 -28.96 -13.30
C PRO A 39 -4.54 -29.27 -14.80
N LEU A 40 -4.28 -30.54 -15.13
CA LEU A 40 -4.04 -30.99 -16.52
C LEU A 40 -5.20 -30.70 -17.50
N ASN A 41 -6.40 -30.45 -17.00
CA ASN A 41 -7.56 -30.05 -17.83
C ASN A 41 -7.48 -28.58 -18.31
N GLY A 42 -6.49 -27.80 -17.84
CA GLY A 42 -6.25 -26.42 -18.24
C GLY A 42 -7.23 -25.40 -17.66
N ARG A 43 -8.07 -25.77 -16.68
CA ARG A 43 -9.04 -24.86 -16.06
C ARG A 43 -8.62 -24.53 -14.63
N LEU A 44 -8.47 -23.25 -14.34
CA LEU A 44 -8.23 -22.77 -12.99
C LEU A 44 -9.53 -22.89 -12.16
N ASP A 45 -9.46 -23.57 -11.01
CA ASP A 45 -10.57 -23.68 -10.06
C ASP A 45 -10.54 -22.48 -9.08
N ALA A 46 -10.92 -21.32 -9.57
CA ALA A 46 -11.01 -20.09 -8.79
C ALA A 46 -12.19 -19.22 -9.27
N ASP A 47 -12.87 -18.59 -8.32
CA ASP A 47 -13.97 -17.66 -8.58
C ASP A 47 -13.41 -16.27 -8.98
N VAL A 48 -12.26 -15.90 -8.39
CA VAL A 48 -11.61 -14.62 -8.62
C VAL A 48 -10.08 -14.76 -8.61
N ALA A 49 -9.41 -13.98 -9.46
CA ALA A 49 -7.96 -13.83 -9.46
C ALA A 49 -7.58 -12.44 -8.91
N VAL A 50 -6.83 -12.40 -7.81
CA VAL A 50 -6.30 -11.17 -7.19
C VAL A 50 -4.79 -11.12 -7.45
N LEU A 51 -4.35 -10.25 -8.35
CA LEU A 51 -2.98 -10.20 -8.83
C LEU A 51 -2.29 -8.89 -8.42
N GLU A 52 -1.08 -9.01 -7.87
CA GLU A 52 -0.17 -7.89 -7.66
C GLU A 52 0.77 -7.78 -8.87
N LEU A 53 0.76 -6.63 -9.53
CA LEU A 53 1.56 -6.37 -10.71
C LEU A 53 2.37 -5.08 -10.54
N ASP A 54 3.62 -5.13 -10.99
CA ASP A 54 4.48 -3.97 -11.17
C ASP A 54 3.92 -3.09 -12.30
N GLU A 55 4.08 -1.78 -12.23
CA GLU A 55 3.44 -0.79 -13.09
C GLU A 55 3.71 -1.03 -14.58
N ALA A 56 4.96 -1.31 -14.95
CA ALA A 56 5.34 -1.58 -16.34
C ALA A 56 4.80 -2.91 -16.85
N TYR A 57 4.71 -3.91 -15.97
CA TYR A 57 4.15 -5.21 -16.32
C TYR A 57 2.63 -5.24 -16.30
N ALA A 58 1.99 -4.42 -15.46
CA ALA A 58 0.55 -4.23 -15.48
C ALA A 58 0.06 -3.76 -16.84
N VAL A 59 0.75 -2.77 -17.47
CA VAL A 59 0.43 -2.32 -18.83
C VAL A 59 0.49 -3.45 -19.86
N LYS A 60 1.51 -4.32 -19.80
CA LYS A 60 1.61 -5.47 -20.70
C LYS A 60 0.53 -6.51 -20.44
N PHE A 61 0.19 -6.70 -19.17
CA PHE A 61 -0.85 -7.65 -18.77
C PHE A 61 -2.23 -7.22 -19.28
N VAL A 62 -2.61 -5.94 -19.07
CA VAL A 62 -3.94 -5.44 -19.47
C VAL A 62 -4.13 -5.36 -21.00
N GLN A 63 -3.06 -5.45 -21.80
CA GLN A 63 -3.14 -5.61 -23.24
C GLN A 63 -3.67 -7.00 -23.64
N GLN A 64 -3.44 -8.01 -22.79
CA GLN A 64 -3.84 -9.39 -23.03
C GLN A 64 -5.10 -9.79 -22.26
N VAL A 65 -5.22 -9.34 -21.03
CA VAL A 65 -6.31 -9.68 -20.12
C VAL A 65 -6.90 -8.39 -19.55
N LYS A 66 -8.12 -8.05 -19.91
CA LYS A 66 -8.83 -6.91 -19.37
C LYS A 66 -9.32 -7.21 -17.96
N PRO A 67 -8.89 -6.46 -16.93
CA PRO A 67 -9.36 -6.70 -15.58
C PRO A 67 -10.81 -6.24 -15.43
N ARG A 68 -11.61 -6.96 -14.63
CA ARG A 68 -12.92 -6.47 -14.19
C ARG A 68 -12.76 -5.41 -13.12
N PHE A 69 -11.76 -5.55 -12.25
CA PHE A 69 -11.47 -4.65 -11.15
C PHE A 69 -10.02 -4.22 -11.19
N ALA A 70 -9.76 -2.97 -10.88
CA ALA A 70 -8.41 -2.47 -10.67
C ALA A 70 -8.37 -1.64 -9.37
N LEU A 71 -7.38 -1.89 -8.51
CA LEU A 71 -7.06 -1.08 -7.35
C LEU A 71 -5.76 -0.33 -7.62
N LEU A 72 -5.82 0.99 -7.60
CA LEU A 72 -4.68 1.89 -7.79
C LEU A 72 -4.41 2.65 -6.50
N LEU A 73 -3.28 2.33 -5.85
CA LEU A 73 -2.99 2.78 -4.49
C LEU A 73 -2.37 4.18 -4.45
N ASN A 74 -1.25 4.37 -5.12
CA ASN A 74 -0.50 5.62 -5.12
C ASN A 74 0.55 5.63 -6.22
N VAL A 75 1.05 6.83 -6.55
CA VAL A 75 2.23 7.03 -7.40
C VAL A 75 3.30 7.66 -6.54
N MET A 76 4.40 6.96 -6.32
CA MET A 76 5.51 7.42 -5.49
C MET A 76 6.82 7.37 -6.27
N ARG A 77 7.80 8.15 -5.81
CA ARG A 77 9.18 8.03 -6.28
C ARG A 77 9.76 6.70 -5.77
N ASP A 78 9.64 5.67 -6.58
CA ASP A 78 10.22 4.36 -6.33
C ASP A 78 11.01 3.95 -7.58
N GLN A 79 12.26 3.49 -7.40
CA GLN A 79 13.11 3.00 -8.48
C GLN A 79 13.21 3.96 -9.68
N LEU A 80 13.61 5.22 -9.44
CA LEU A 80 13.78 6.25 -10.49
C LEU A 80 14.72 5.79 -11.62
N ASP A 81 15.67 4.91 -11.33
CA ASP A 81 16.53 4.25 -12.32
C ASP A 81 15.75 3.37 -13.32
N ARG A 82 14.54 2.90 -12.98
CA ARG A 82 13.68 2.10 -13.87
C ARG A 82 12.59 2.90 -14.56
N PHE A 83 11.96 3.83 -13.87
CA PHE A 83 10.75 4.51 -14.33
C PHE A 83 10.98 5.96 -14.72
N GLY A 84 12.10 6.58 -14.31
CA GLY A 84 12.38 7.99 -14.54
C GLY A 84 11.44 8.87 -13.70
N GLU A 85 10.80 9.84 -14.35
CA GLU A 85 9.92 10.80 -13.68
C GLU A 85 8.62 10.13 -13.15
N ILE A 86 8.15 10.60 -12.00
CA ILE A 86 6.91 10.12 -11.35
C ILE A 86 5.69 10.15 -12.28
N ASP A 87 5.62 11.12 -13.18
CA ASP A 87 4.53 11.25 -14.17
C ASP A 87 4.55 10.12 -15.22
N ASN A 88 5.69 9.49 -15.47
CA ASN A 88 5.74 8.31 -16.33
C ASN A 88 5.06 7.11 -15.65
N THR A 89 5.32 6.91 -14.36
CA THR A 89 4.65 5.88 -13.57
C THR A 89 3.14 6.14 -13.52
N ALA A 90 2.72 7.39 -13.32
CA ALA A 90 1.31 7.75 -13.37
C ALA A 90 0.64 7.37 -14.70
N ARG A 91 1.27 7.67 -15.85
CA ARG A 91 0.75 7.29 -17.17
C ARG A 91 0.66 5.77 -17.39
N LEU A 92 1.55 4.99 -16.77
CA LEU A 92 1.46 3.53 -16.82
C LEU A 92 0.22 3.03 -16.06
N LEU A 93 -0.03 3.56 -14.86
CA LEU A 93 -1.19 3.20 -14.05
C LEU A 93 -2.51 3.68 -14.69
N GLU A 94 -2.54 4.85 -15.33
CA GLU A 94 -3.69 5.36 -16.05
C GLU A 94 -4.17 4.36 -17.13
N ARG A 95 -3.24 3.72 -17.87
CA ARG A 95 -3.58 2.68 -18.85
C ARG A 95 -4.25 1.45 -18.23
N VAL A 96 -3.99 1.17 -16.96
CA VAL A 96 -4.70 0.09 -16.25
C VAL A 96 -6.13 0.51 -15.95
N ALA A 97 -6.36 1.77 -15.55
CA ALA A 97 -7.70 2.31 -15.39
C ALA A 97 -8.49 2.28 -16.69
N GLU A 98 -7.90 2.75 -17.81
CA GLU A 98 -8.48 2.72 -19.15
C GLU A 98 -8.85 1.30 -19.64
N ALA A 99 -8.12 0.28 -19.19
CA ALA A 99 -8.35 -1.11 -19.60
C ALA A 99 -9.38 -1.85 -18.74
N THR A 100 -9.77 -1.28 -17.61
CA THR A 100 -10.69 -1.91 -16.64
C THR A 100 -12.12 -1.86 -17.15
N THR A 101 -12.87 -2.96 -16.95
CA THR A 101 -14.21 -3.13 -17.53
C THR A 101 -15.36 -3.12 -16.51
N GLY A 102 -15.08 -3.28 -15.23
CA GLY A 102 -16.09 -3.33 -14.18
C GLY A 102 -15.99 -2.14 -13.22
N THR A 103 -15.00 -2.14 -12.31
CA THR A 103 -14.83 -1.04 -11.34
C THR A 103 -13.36 -0.73 -11.11
N VAL A 104 -13.03 0.56 -11.12
CA VAL A 104 -11.71 1.07 -10.69
C VAL A 104 -11.83 1.66 -9.29
N VAL A 105 -10.94 1.22 -8.38
CA VAL A 105 -10.85 1.73 -7.01
C VAL A 105 -9.62 2.62 -6.91
N LEU A 106 -9.81 3.89 -6.59
CA LEU A 106 -8.80 4.94 -6.63
C LEU A 106 -8.52 5.50 -5.24
N ASN A 107 -7.26 5.86 -5.01
CA ASN A 107 -6.88 6.62 -3.84
C ASN A 107 -7.25 8.09 -4.02
N ARG A 108 -8.18 8.59 -3.21
CA ARG A 108 -8.58 10.00 -3.21
C ARG A 108 -7.45 10.93 -2.76
N GLU A 109 -6.60 10.49 -1.87
CA GLU A 109 -5.53 11.31 -1.27
C GLU A 109 -4.31 11.48 -2.20
N ASP A 110 -4.20 10.68 -3.27
CA ASP A 110 -3.17 10.86 -4.30
C ASP A 110 -3.78 11.60 -5.51
N PRO A 111 -3.41 12.89 -5.77
CA PRO A 111 -4.00 13.68 -6.85
C PRO A 111 -3.76 13.08 -8.26
N ARG A 112 -2.68 12.30 -8.44
CA ARG A 112 -2.37 11.63 -9.70
C ARG A 112 -3.31 10.47 -9.92
N ILE A 113 -3.55 9.67 -8.87
CA ILE A 113 -4.47 8.52 -8.93
C ILE A 113 -5.93 9.00 -9.04
N ALA A 114 -6.33 9.98 -8.24
CA ALA A 114 -7.70 10.46 -8.22
C ALA A 114 -8.17 10.98 -9.59
N ARG A 115 -7.28 11.60 -10.38
CA ARG A 115 -7.58 12.08 -11.74
C ARG A 115 -7.87 10.99 -12.75
N PHE A 116 -7.49 9.73 -12.50
CA PHE A 116 -7.75 8.64 -13.44
C PHE A 116 -9.23 8.32 -13.61
N ALA A 117 -10.10 8.84 -12.75
CA ALA A 117 -11.55 8.75 -12.94
C ALA A 117 -11.99 9.28 -14.31
N SER A 118 -11.34 10.33 -14.83
CA SER A 118 -11.66 10.89 -16.15
C SER A 118 -11.16 10.02 -17.33
N ALA A 119 -10.28 9.07 -17.08
CA ALA A 119 -9.75 8.14 -18.10
C ALA A 119 -10.49 6.79 -18.10
N VAL A 120 -11.37 6.55 -17.14
CA VAL A 120 -12.12 5.30 -17.01
C VAL A 120 -13.17 5.23 -18.13
N PRO A 121 -13.31 4.07 -18.83
CA PRO A 121 -14.28 3.92 -19.90
C PRO A 121 -15.73 4.11 -19.42
N GLU A 122 -16.58 4.63 -20.30
CA GLU A 122 -18.02 4.73 -20.03
C GLU A 122 -18.62 3.36 -19.67
N GLY A 123 -19.45 3.32 -18.63
CA GLY A 123 -20.03 2.08 -18.09
C GLY A 123 -19.11 1.35 -17.06
N THR A 124 -17.88 1.79 -16.84
CA THR A 124 -17.03 1.29 -15.78
C THR A 124 -17.24 2.11 -14.50
N GLY A 125 -17.45 1.44 -13.38
CA GLY A 125 -17.63 2.10 -12.08
C GLY A 125 -16.35 2.71 -11.55
N VAL A 126 -16.45 3.83 -10.83
CA VAL A 126 -15.36 4.44 -10.08
C VAL A 126 -15.72 4.44 -8.60
N ARG A 127 -14.81 4.02 -7.76
CA ARG A 127 -14.91 4.05 -6.31
C ARG A 127 -13.65 4.67 -5.71
N TYR A 128 -13.79 5.33 -4.56
CA TYR A 128 -12.66 5.93 -3.88
C TYR A 128 -12.49 5.37 -2.47
N PHE A 129 -11.23 5.25 -2.05
CA PHE A 129 -10.89 5.13 -0.63
C PHE A 129 -10.08 6.35 -0.21
N GLY A 130 -10.15 6.70 1.07
CA GLY A 130 -9.51 7.93 1.56
C GLY A 130 -9.30 7.94 3.06
N LEU A 131 -8.86 9.10 3.55
CA LEU A 131 -8.57 9.41 4.94
C LEU A 131 -9.48 10.54 5.43
N ALA A 132 -9.79 10.54 6.72
CA ALA A 132 -10.28 11.73 7.38
C ALA A 132 -9.18 12.81 7.39
N PRO A 133 -9.55 14.11 7.34
CA PRO A 133 -8.60 15.22 7.28
C PRO A 133 -7.53 15.17 8.38
N GLU A 134 -7.90 14.74 9.58
CA GLU A 134 -7.04 14.66 10.76
C GLU A 134 -5.91 13.62 10.60
N LEU A 135 -6.11 12.62 9.73
CA LEU A 135 -5.14 11.56 9.47
C LEU A 135 -4.18 11.90 8.33
N ARG A 136 -4.48 12.90 7.49
CA ARG A 136 -3.62 13.27 6.35
C ARG A 136 -2.19 13.59 6.74
N ARG A 137 -1.97 14.17 7.92
CA ARG A 137 -0.63 14.46 8.46
C ARG A 137 0.27 13.24 8.61
N PHE A 138 -0.30 12.05 8.71
CA PHE A 138 0.46 10.79 8.78
C PHE A 138 0.80 10.22 7.40
N PHE A 139 0.23 10.79 6.33
CA PHE A 139 0.38 10.36 4.95
C PHE A 139 0.74 11.55 4.06
N PRO A 140 1.92 12.18 4.29
CA PRO A 140 2.33 13.30 3.46
C PRO A 140 2.43 12.86 2.00
N SER A 141 2.01 13.72 1.08
CA SER A 141 2.21 13.48 -0.36
C SER A 141 3.69 13.59 -0.72
N ASP A 142 4.05 13.13 -1.93
CA ASP A 142 5.41 13.29 -2.46
C ASP A 142 5.83 14.78 -2.49
N ASP A 143 4.87 15.69 -2.67
CA ASP A 143 5.11 17.13 -2.69
C ASP A 143 5.35 17.71 -1.28
N ASP A 144 4.83 17.07 -0.22
CA ASP A 144 5.05 17.45 1.19
C ASP A 144 6.43 16.97 1.72
N MET A 145 7.17 16.17 0.96
CA MET A 145 8.41 15.52 1.41
C MET A 145 9.68 16.37 1.26
N GLN A 146 9.58 17.67 0.98
CA GLN A 146 10.74 18.52 0.69
C GLN A 146 11.38 19.22 1.88
N THR A 147 10.86 19.08 3.10
CA THR A 147 11.49 19.72 4.27
C THR A 147 12.67 18.92 4.78
N THR A 148 13.86 19.45 4.54
CA THR A 148 15.09 19.01 5.18
C THR A 148 15.30 19.76 6.50
N VAL A 149 16.12 19.21 7.40
CA VAL A 149 16.53 19.90 8.67
C VAL A 149 17.05 21.32 8.42
N ALA A 150 17.67 21.57 7.25
CA ALA A 150 18.16 22.88 6.84
C ALA A 150 16.99 23.86 6.57
N GLU A 151 15.91 23.38 5.98
CA GLU A 151 14.71 24.19 5.70
C GLU A 151 13.90 24.48 6.98
N GLU A 152 13.82 23.48 7.89
CA GLU A 152 13.26 23.72 9.23
C GLU A 152 14.09 24.72 10.03
N ALA A 153 15.42 24.61 10.00
CA ALA A 153 16.31 25.57 10.63
C ALA A 153 16.19 26.97 10.01
N ALA A 154 16.02 27.06 8.69
CA ALA A 154 15.77 28.33 7.99
C ALA A 154 14.41 28.93 8.32
N SER A 155 13.35 28.11 8.46
CA SER A 155 12.01 28.55 8.85
C SER A 155 11.96 29.04 10.29
N VAL A 156 12.68 28.40 11.22
CA VAL A 156 12.83 28.84 12.62
C VAL A 156 13.69 30.10 12.73
N ALA A 157 14.74 30.23 11.93
CA ALA A 157 15.58 31.43 11.90
C ALA A 157 14.90 32.64 11.20
N GLY A 158 13.93 32.40 10.30
CA GLY A 158 13.20 33.41 9.55
C GLY A 158 12.08 34.13 10.33
N ASN A 159 11.78 33.75 11.57
CA ASN A 159 10.79 34.45 12.42
C ASN A 159 11.29 35.77 13.05
N GLY A 160 12.49 36.27 12.62
CA GLY A 160 12.90 37.64 12.80
C GLY A 160 12.22 38.54 11.74
N ARG A 161 11.44 39.54 12.16
CA ARG A 161 10.67 40.48 11.35
C ARG A 161 11.34 40.82 10.02
N PRO A 162 10.69 40.64 8.84
CA PRO A 162 11.23 41.07 7.58
C PRO A 162 11.29 42.59 7.52
N SER A 163 12.45 43.11 7.07
CA SER A 163 12.65 44.52 6.75
C SER A 163 11.75 44.94 5.59
N ALA A 164 11.24 46.17 5.64
CA ALA A 164 10.28 46.73 4.67
C ALA A 164 10.79 46.80 3.21
N ASN A 165 12.05 46.42 2.94
CA ASN A 165 12.65 46.50 1.61
C ASN A 165 12.63 45.19 0.81
N ASP A 166 12.27 44.05 1.43
CA ASP A 166 12.27 42.73 0.76
C ASP A 166 10.91 42.40 0.10
N ARG A 167 9.94 43.33 0.14
CA ARG A 167 8.58 43.09 -0.40
C ARG A 167 8.46 43.20 -1.92
N ALA A 168 9.52 43.52 -2.66
CA ALA A 168 9.42 43.85 -4.08
C ALA A 168 9.83 42.73 -5.07
N GLN A 169 10.24 41.55 -4.59
CA GLN A 169 10.71 40.45 -5.49
C GLN A 169 10.29 39.04 -5.05
N GLN A 170 9.23 38.88 -4.33
CA GLN A 170 8.64 37.56 -4.13
C GLN A 170 7.37 37.44 -4.97
N GLU A 171 7.50 36.74 -6.09
CA GLU A 171 6.34 36.07 -6.68
C GLU A 171 5.73 35.16 -5.59
N PRO A 172 4.39 35.04 -5.49
CA PRO A 172 3.78 34.21 -4.48
C PRO A 172 4.17 32.76 -4.74
N ALA A 173 5.00 32.21 -3.86
CA ALA A 173 5.17 30.77 -3.75
C ALA A 173 3.78 30.18 -3.57
N GLY A 174 3.38 29.35 -4.50
CA GLY A 174 2.07 28.73 -4.50
C GLY A 174 1.87 28.00 -3.19
N THR A 175 0.87 28.40 -2.46
CA THR A 175 0.33 27.64 -1.36
C THR A 175 -0.06 26.29 -1.93
N SER A 176 0.71 25.24 -1.62
CA SER A 176 0.30 23.87 -1.90
C SER A 176 -0.84 23.54 -0.94
N VAL A 177 -2.03 24.02 -1.27
CA VAL A 177 -3.25 23.42 -0.78
C VAL A 177 -3.28 22.06 -1.46
N SER A 178 -3.17 20.98 -0.70
CA SER A 178 -3.51 19.64 -1.16
C SER A 178 -4.98 19.71 -1.59
N ALA A 179 -5.21 20.10 -2.85
CA ALA A 179 -6.53 20.20 -3.40
C ALA A 179 -7.04 18.77 -3.54
N GLU A 180 -8.12 18.45 -2.84
CA GLU A 180 -8.91 17.27 -3.12
C GLU A 180 -9.25 17.28 -4.60
N ALA A 181 -8.92 16.19 -5.30
CA ALA A 181 -9.20 16.13 -6.73
C ALA A 181 -10.74 16.10 -6.92
N PRO A 182 -11.29 16.94 -7.79
CA PRO A 182 -12.71 16.93 -8.09
C PRO A 182 -13.10 15.61 -8.77
N ASP A 183 -14.32 15.14 -8.50
CA ASP A 183 -14.94 14.05 -9.27
C ASP A 183 -15.17 14.45 -10.74
N ALA A 184 -15.68 13.51 -11.56
CA ALA A 184 -15.95 13.74 -12.99
C ALA A 184 -16.91 14.93 -13.26
N ASP A 185 -17.71 15.33 -12.26
CA ASP A 185 -18.65 16.46 -12.33
C ASP A 185 -18.06 17.75 -11.75
N GLY A 186 -16.79 17.78 -11.38
CA GLY A 186 -16.13 18.95 -10.75
C GLY A 186 -16.48 19.13 -9.27
N ARG A 187 -17.09 18.13 -8.63
CA ARG A 187 -17.33 18.08 -7.19
C ARG A 187 -16.13 17.49 -6.47
N GLU A 188 -16.02 17.76 -5.17
CA GLU A 188 -15.04 17.13 -4.31
C GLU A 188 -15.35 15.63 -4.22
N ALA A 189 -14.41 14.77 -4.62
CA ALA A 189 -14.63 13.34 -4.63
C ALA A 189 -14.89 12.81 -3.22
N THR A 190 -16.02 12.14 -3.04
CA THR A 190 -16.36 11.46 -1.80
C THR A 190 -15.80 10.04 -1.83
N ALA A 191 -15.16 9.59 -0.74
CA ALA A 191 -14.66 8.23 -0.66
C ALA A 191 -15.75 7.28 -0.18
N ASP A 192 -15.88 6.13 -0.85
CA ASP A 192 -16.78 5.05 -0.46
C ASP A 192 -16.35 4.39 0.85
N VAL A 193 -15.04 4.39 1.11
CA VAL A 193 -14.44 3.93 2.36
C VAL A 193 -13.41 4.94 2.82
N THR A 194 -13.61 5.50 4.00
CA THR A 194 -12.69 6.46 4.63
C THR A 194 -12.18 5.91 5.95
N LEU A 195 -10.86 5.83 6.14
CA LEU A 195 -10.26 5.59 7.45
C LEU A 195 -10.41 6.85 8.29
N THR A 196 -11.10 6.76 9.43
CA THR A 196 -11.41 7.92 10.27
C THR A 196 -10.64 7.94 11.58
N ARG A 197 -10.27 6.79 12.13
CA ARG A 197 -9.47 6.69 13.35
C ARG A 197 -8.52 5.50 13.31
N VAL A 198 -7.34 5.70 13.88
CA VAL A 198 -6.32 4.68 14.09
C VAL A 198 -6.11 4.50 15.59
N GLY A 199 -6.26 3.27 16.08
CA GLY A 199 -6.00 2.87 17.45
C GLY A 199 -4.98 1.74 17.55
N ASN A 200 -4.75 1.28 18.78
CA ASN A 200 -3.93 0.10 19.01
C ASN A 200 -4.75 -1.16 18.73
N HIS A 201 -4.45 -1.87 17.64
CA HIS A 201 -5.22 -3.03 17.16
C HIS A 201 -6.71 -2.76 16.90
N GLU A 202 -7.06 -1.52 16.60
CA GLU A 202 -8.42 -1.11 16.25
C GLU A 202 -8.43 0.03 15.23
N ALA A 203 -9.48 0.11 14.43
CA ALA A 203 -9.68 1.15 13.45
C ALA A 203 -11.15 1.49 13.29
N ASP A 204 -11.43 2.77 12.98
CA ASP A 204 -12.76 3.22 12.60
C ASP A 204 -12.75 3.61 11.13
N PHE A 205 -13.81 3.21 10.44
CA PHE A 205 -14.03 3.55 9.05
C PHE A 205 -15.40 4.21 8.87
N LEU A 206 -15.49 5.06 7.88
CA LEU A 206 -16.76 5.52 7.32
C LEU A 206 -17.00 4.75 6.03
N ILE A 207 -18.05 3.95 5.95
CA ILE A 207 -18.43 3.16 4.78
C ILE A 207 -19.83 3.57 4.36
N ASP A 208 -20.00 4.13 3.16
CA ASP A 208 -21.26 4.68 2.65
C ASP A 208 -21.93 5.65 3.64
N GLY A 209 -21.15 6.51 4.29
CA GLY A 209 -21.64 7.44 5.29
C GLY A 209 -21.97 6.84 6.66
N ARG A 210 -21.79 5.52 6.86
CA ARG A 210 -21.98 4.85 8.16
C ARG A 210 -20.62 4.65 8.85
N ALA A 211 -20.51 5.19 10.06
CA ALA A 211 -19.34 4.94 10.92
C ALA A 211 -19.36 3.50 11.45
N VAL A 212 -18.24 2.80 11.29
CA VAL A 212 -18.04 1.43 11.75
C VAL A 212 -16.72 1.30 12.49
N HIS A 213 -16.70 0.45 13.51
CA HIS A 213 -15.52 0.15 14.32
C HIS A 213 -15.15 -1.32 14.17
N THR A 214 -13.85 -1.63 14.11
CA THR A 214 -13.38 -3.01 14.06
C THR A 214 -12.05 -3.17 14.78
N ALA A 215 -11.88 -4.32 15.43
CA ALA A 215 -10.57 -4.78 15.86
C ALA A 215 -9.78 -5.25 14.62
N VAL A 216 -8.47 -5.06 14.63
CA VAL A 216 -7.56 -5.46 13.54
C VAL A 216 -6.31 -6.09 14.12
N LYS A 217 -5.77 -7.08 13.41
CA LYS A 217 -4.45 -7.67 13.73
C LYS A 217 -3.31 -6.90 13.05
N LEU A 218 -3.66 -5.88 12.26
CA LEU A 218 -2.74 -5.05 11.49
C LEU A 218 -2.13 -3.98 12.38
N GLU A 219 -0.82 -3.79 12.28
CA GLU A 219 -0.08 -2.74 12.96
C GLU A 219 0.39 -1.69 11.95
N GLY A 220 0.50 -0.44 12.42
CA GLY A 220 0.97 0.69 11.63
C GLY A 220 -0.13 1.36 10.79
N VAL A 221 -0.12 2.69 10.80
CA VAL A 221 -1.15 3.55 10.18
C VAL A 221 -1.31 3.24 8.68
N TYR A 222 -0.20 2.97 7.97
CA TYR A 222 -0.24 2.65 6.54
C TYR A 222 -0.93 1.31 6.23
N ASN A 223 -0.84 0.32 7.14
CA ASN A 223 -1.56 -0.94 6.96
C ASN A 223 -3.08 -0.74 7.11
N LEU A 224 -3.49 0.17 7.98
CA LEU A 224 -4.90 0.52 8.15
C LEU A 224 -5.44 1.33 6.96
N PHE A 225 -4.61 2.15 6.33
CA PHE A 225 -4.99 2.80 5.08
C PHE A 225 -5.08 1.80 3.92
N ASN A 226 -4.17 0.82 3.84
CA ASN A 226 -4.29 -0.30 2.91
C ASN A 226 -5.54 -1.15 3.20
N ALA A 227 -5.99 -1.24 4.45
CA ALA A 227 -7.24 -1.91 4.80
C ALA A 227 -8.46 -1.16 4.26
N ALA A 228 -8.46 0.19 4.27
CA ALA A 228 -9.52 0.97 3.61
C ALA A 228 -9.59 0.68 2.10
N ALA A 229 -8.43 0.60 1.44
CA ALA A 229 -8.32 0.22 0.02
C ALA A 229 -8.84 -1.20 -0.24
N ALA A 230 -8.50 -2.16 0.63
CA ALA A 230 -8.97 -3.54 0.54
C ALA A 230 -10.48 -3.63 0.74
N LEU A 231 -11.03 -2.94 1.75
CA LEU A 231 -12.48 -2.86 1.99
C LEU A 231 -13.23 -2.32 0.77
N ALA A 232 -12.76 -1.21 0.18
CA ALA A 232 -13.37 -0.62 -1.01
C ALA A 232 -13.35 -1.61 -2.20
N THR A 233 -12.23 -2.34 -2.38
CA THR A 233 -12.07 -3.31 -3.46
C THR A 233 -12.96 -4.53 -3.27
N VAL A 234 -12.94 -5.13 -2.07
CA VAL A 234 -13.77 -6.31 -1.76
C VAL A 234 -15.26 -5.99 -1.92
N ARG A 235 -15.69 -4.81 -1.47
CA ARG A 235 -17.07 -4.34 -1.68
C ARG A 235 -17.43 -4.24 -3.15
N ALA A 236 -16.55 -3.68 -3.98
CA ALA A 236 -16.78 -3.59 -5.42
C ALA A 236 -16.91 -4.97 -6.08
N VAL A 237 -16.07 -5.94 -5.68
CA VAL A 237 -16.14 -7.32 -6.17
C VAL A 237 -17.45 -7.97 -5.76
N MET A 238 -17.81 -7.93 -4.48
CA MET A 238 -19.00 -8.58 -3.95
C MET A 238 -20.30 -7.97 -4.51
N ALA A 239 -20.36 -6.66 -4.71
CA ALA A 239 -21.54 -6.00 -5.29
C ALA A 239 -21.81 -6.47 -6.73
N GLN A 240 -20.79 -6.64 -7.56
CA GLN A 240 -20.97 -7.13 -8.93
C GLN A 240 -21.28 -8.63 -8.99
N ASP A 241 -20.77 -9.44 -8.07
CA ASP A 241 -21.11 -10.86 -8.03
C ASP A 241 -22.58 -11.08 -7.63
N ILE A 242 -23.10 -10.31 -6.68
CA ILE A 242 -24.52 -10.32 -6.31
C ILE A 242 -25.41 -9.93 -7.50
N ALA A 243 -25.04 -8.86 -8.20
CA ALA A 243 -25.79 -8.40 -9.39
C ALA A 243 -25.78 -9.46 -10.51
N SER A 244 -24.64 -10.13 -10.72
CA SER A 244 -24.51 -11.19 -11.72
C SER A 244 -25.33 -12.44 -11.35
N ALA A 245 -25.40 -12.80 -10.07
CA ALA A 245 -26.20 -13.92 -9.57
C ALA A 245 -27.71 -13.63 -9.73
N GLN A 246 -28.16 -12.41 -9.42
CA GLN A 246 -29.56 -12.00 -9.58
C GLN A 246 -30.02 -12.02 -11.05
N VAL A 247 -29.14 -11.60 -11.99
CA VAL A 247 -29.44 -11.69 -13.43
C VAL A 247 -29.54 -13.15 -13.88
N ALA A 248 -28.71 -14.07 -13.34
CA ALA A 248 -28.78 -15.49 -13.68
C ALA A 248 -30.07 -16.17 -13.16
N GLU A 249 -30.60 -15.76 -12.01
CA GLU A 249 -31.86 -16.26 -11.46
C GLU A 249 -33.09 -15.72 -12.19
N THR A 250 -33.01 -14.58 -12.84
CA THR A 250 -34.14 -13.94 -13.57
C THR A 250 -34.27 -14.41 -15.02
N VAL A 251 -33.32 -15.19 -15.55
CA VAL A 251 -33.45 -15.80 -16.89
C VAL A 251 -34.17 -17.15 -16.76
N PRO A 252 -35.45 -17.28 -17.21
CA PRO A 252 -36.11 -18.58 -17.16
C PRO A 252 -35.40 -19.58 -18.06
N ALA A 253 -35.14 -20.76 -17.52
CA ALA A 253 -34.71 -21.90 -18.30
C ALA A 253 -35.90 -22.35 -19.15
N GLU A 254 -36.07 -21.76 -20.34
CA GLU A 254 -36.77 -22.32 -21.47
C GLU A 254 -36.79 -21.34 -22.64
N THR A 255 -36.16 -21.68 -23.76
CA THR A 255 -36.91 -21.73 -25.04
C THR A 255 -36.06 -22.44 -26.10
N MET A 256 -36.51 -23.60 -26.50
CA MET A 256 -36.15 -24.22 -27.78
C MET A 256 -36.53 -23.33 -28.96
N PRO A 257 -35.82 -23.36 -30.10
CA PRO A 257 -35.98 -22.38 -31.16
C PRO A 257 -37.24 -22.66 -32.01
N GLY A 258 -38.10 -21.67 -32.15
CA GLY A 258 -39.21 -21.67 -33.14
C GLY A 258 -40.39 -20.83 -32.73
N GLN A 259 -40.36 -19.56 -33.05
CA GLN A 259 -41.45 -18.75 -33.65
C GLN A 259 -41.25 -17.26 -33.32
N ALA A 260 -41.16 -16.47 -34.39
CA ALA A 260 -41.15 -15.02 -34.29
C ALA A 260 -42.56 -14.52 -33.92
N SER A 261 -42.64 -13.69 -32.89
CA SER A 261 -43.78 -12.81 -32.69
C SER A 261 -43.32 -11.48 -32.10
N HIS A 262 -43.88 -10.40 -32.62
CA HIS A 262 -43.61 -9.00 -32.42
C HIS A 262 -43.44 -8.61 -30.95
N ALA A 263 -42.33 -7.98 -30.63
CA ALA A 263 -42.08 -7.32 -29.36
C ALA A 263 -42.65 -5.89 -29.43
N SER A 264 -43.53 -5.58 -28.51
CA SER A 264 -43.99 -4.23 -28.20
C SER A 264 -42.93 -3.53 -27.31
N ASP A 265 -42.72 -2.24 -27.60
CA ASP A 265 -41.92 -1.31 -26.82
C ASP A 265 -42.30 -1.34 -25.32
N ALA A 266 -41.41 -1.89 -24.49
CA ALA A 266 -41.40 -1.67 -23.05
C ALA A 266 -40.31 -0.66 -22.74
N ALA A 267 -40.71 0.48 -22.18
CA ALA A 267 -39.85 1.54 -21.72
C ALA A 267 -38.77 1.00 -20.77
N ILE A 268 -37.50 1.24 -21.09
CA ILE A 268 -36.38 1.03 -20.21
C ILE A 268 -36.51 2.07 -19.09
N SER A 269 -36.90 1.62 -17.90
CA SER A 269 -36.83 2.43 -16.70
C SER A 269 -35.35 2.59 -16.33
N ASP A 270 -34.93 3.84 -16.25
CA ASP A 270 -33.62 4.29 -15.78
C ASP A 270 -33.54 4.09 -14.25
N GLU A 271 -33.49 2.83 -13.83
CA GLU A 271 -33.15 2.47 -12.45
C GLU A 271 -31.64 2.18 -12.39
N SER A 272 -30.91 3.12 -11.79
CA SER A 272 -29.54 2.92 -11.33
C SER A 272 -29.43 1.57 -10.61
N PRO A 273 -28.34 0.79 -10.77
CA PRO A 273 -28.21 -0.52 -10.15
C PRO A 273 -28.37 -0.38 -8.63
N VAL A 274 -29.41 -1.02 -8.11
CA VAL A 274 -29.72 -1.07 -6.68
C VAL A 274 -28.52 -1.68 -5.98
N ASP A 275 -27.83 -0.87 -5.16
CA ASP A 275 -26.80 -1.30 -4.24
C ASP A 275 -27.42 -2.34 -3.29
N SER A 276 -27.29 -3.64 -3.60
CA SER A 276 -27.57 -4.68 -2.62
C SER A 276 -26.56 -4.49 -1.48
N PRO A 277 -27.02 -4.23 -0.24
CA PRO A 277 -26.12 -3.89 0.84
C PRO A 277 -25.21 -5.10 1.11
N VAL A 278 -23.93 -4.97 0.73
CA VAL A 278 -22.91 -5.91 1.17
C VAL A 278 -22.89 -5.84 2.70
N ASP A 279 -23.05 -6.98 3.34
CA ASP A 279 -23.10 -7.07 4.80
C ASP A 279 -21.79 -6.52 5.40
N HIS A 280 -21.86 -5.31 5.96
CA HIS A 280 -20.71 -4.63 6.56
C HIS A 280 -20.10 -5.43 7.70
N ASP A 281 -20.92 -6.13 8.48
CA ASP A 281 -20.42 -6.91 9.63
C ASP A 281 -19.58 -8.09 9.14
N ARG A 282 -19.96 -8.75 8.05
CA ARG A 282 -19.15 -9.81 7.42
C ARG A 282 -17.85 -9.26 6.83
N LEU A 283 -17.89 -8.09 6.19
CA LEU A 283 -16.68 -7.43 5.67
C LEU A 283 -15.69 -7.08 6.79
N LEU A 284 -16.18 -6.52 7.88
CA LEU A 284 -15.35 -6.15 9.03
C LEU A 284 -14.82 -7.38 9.76
N ALA A 285 -15.62 -8.43 9.90
CA ALA A 285 -15.15 -9.71 10.44
C ALA A 285 -14.04 -10.31 9.57
N ALA A 286 -14.17 -10.25 8.25
CA ALA A 286 -13.13 -10.69 7.33
C ALA A 286 -11.84 -9.86 7.45
N LEU A 287 -11.96 -8.53 7.62
CA LEU A 287 -10.81 -7.66 7.86
C LEU A 287 -10.12 -7.96 9.20
N ALA A 288 -10.87 -8.22 10.26
CA ALA A 288 -10.33 -8.54 11.59
C ALA A 288 -9.47 -9.81 11.59
N GLU A 289 -9.70 -10.75 10.67
CA GLU A 289 -8.91 -11.97 10.53
C GLU A 289 -7.62 -11.79 9.73
N VAL A 290 -7.46 -10.66 9.01
CA VAL A 290 -6.25 -10.39 8.21
C VAL A 290 -5.04 -10.24 9.10
N THR A 291 -4.00 -11.04 8.82
CA THR A 291 -2.70 -10.95 9.51
C THR A 291 -1.71 -10.07 8.73
N PRO A 292 -0.76 -9.41 9.42
CA PRO A 292 0.27 -8.61 8.76
C PRO A 292 1.00 -9.39 7.67
N ALA A 293 1.29 -8.71 6.57
CA ALA A 293 2.11 -9.30 5.52
C ALA A 293 3.57 -9.38 6.00
N PHE A 294 4.27 -10.40 5.49
CA PHE A 294 5.68 -10.64 5.71
C PHE A 294 6.54 -9.36 5.69
N GLY A 295 7.36 -9.15 6.75
CA GLY A 295 8.29 -8.03 6.88
C GLY A 295 7.64 -6.64 7.06
N ARG A 296 6.33 -6.56 7.27
CA ARG A 296 5.61 -5.28 7.44
C ARG A 296 5.01 -5.17 8.84
N GLY A 297 5.90 -5.04 9.84
CA GLY A 297 5.53 -5.12 11.25
C GLY A 297 5.51 -6.55 11.78
N GLU A 298 6.19 -7.49 11.12
CA GLU A 298 6.34 -8.85 11.61
C GLU A 298 7.15 -8.85 12.91
N THR A 299 6.59 -9.36 13.98
CA THR A 299 7.25 -9.49 15.28
C THR A 299 7.76 -10.92 15.46
N ILE A 300 9.07 -11.04 15.77
CA ILE A 300 9.76 -12.31 16.01
C ILE A 300 10.38 -12.26 17.40
N ALA A 301 9.98 -13.19 18.27
CA ALA A 301 10.56 -13.31 19.60
C ALA A 301 11.96 -13.95 19.54
N VAL A 302 12.98 -13.23 19.99
CA VAL A 302 14.37 -13.71 20.00
C VAL A 302 15.03 -13.33 21.34
N ASN A 303 15.58 -14.30 22.06
CA ASN A 303 16.30 -14.07 23.32
C ASN A 303 15.52 -13.23 24.35
N GLY A 304 14.19 -13.42 24.42
CA GLY A 304 13.33 -12.68 25.35
C GLY A 304 13.03 -11.24 24.91
N SER A 305 13.42 -10.84 23.71
CA SER A 305 13.06 -9.55 23.09
C SER A 305 12.12 -9.76 21.91
N ASP A 306 11.17 -8.87 21.74
CA ASP A 306 10.37 -8.78 20.54
C ASP A 306 11.13 -7.98 19.49
N VAL A 307 11.40 -8.59 18.34
CA VAL A 307 12.12 -8.00 17.21
C VAL A 307 11.12 -7.75 16.09
N GLN A 308 10.85 -6.48 15.78
CA GLN A 308 9.97 -6.10 14.68
C GLN A 308 10.78 -5.84 13.40
N LEU A 309 10.39 -6.50 12.32
CA LEU A 309 10.97 -6.30 10.99
C LEU A 309 10.13 -5.31 10.19
N LEU A 310 10.78 -4.23 9.75
CA LEU A 310 10.15 -3.09 9.12
C LEU A 310 10.77 -2.88 7.73
N LEU A 311 10.08 -3.35 6.69
CA LEU A 311 10.53 -3.21 5.31
C LEU A 311 10.42 -1.75 4.87
N VAL A 312 11.53 -1.18 4.42
CA VAL A 312 11.64 0.16 3.84
C VAL A 312 12.29 0.07 2.46
N LYS A 313 11.71 0.73 1.46
CA LYS A 313 12.24 0.67 0.08
C LYS A 313 12.13 1.98 -0.69
N ASN A 314 11.55 2.99 -0.09
CA ASN A 314 11.43 4.34 -0.63
C ASN A 314 11.25 5.35 0.51
N PRO A 315 11.39 6.67 0.25
CA PRO A 315 11.31 7.70 1.30
C PRO A 315 10.00 7.67 2.08
N MET A 316 8.87 7.58 1.38
CA MET A 316 7.55 7.57 1.99
C MET A 316 7.39 6.37 2.94
N GLY A 317 7.73 5.17 2.46
CA GLY A 317 7.65 3.95 3.27
C GLY A 317 8.51 4.03 4.52
N PHE A 318 9.70 4.64 4.44
CA PHE A 318 10.56 4.79 5.60
C PHE A 318 10.01 5.82 6.60
N ARG A 319 9.56 7.00 6.14
CA ARG A 319 8.93 8.02 7.00
C ARG A 319 7.70 7.47 7.71
N LEU A 320 6.83 6.77 6.97
CA LEU A 320 5.64 6.13 7.55
C LEU A 320 6.01 5.07 8.59
N SER A 321 7.06 4.28 8.34
CA SER A 321 7.55 3.30 9.31
C SER A 321 8.09 3.97 10.57
N LEU A 322 8.88 5.04 10.45
CA LEU A 322 9.36 5.81 11.60
C LEU A 322 8.22 6.44 12.41
N GLY A 323 7.19 6.95 11.73
CA GLY A 323 6.01 7.52 12.40
C GLY A 323 5.10 6.48 13.05
N SER A 324 5.04 5.26 12.50
CA SER A 324 4.19 4.17 12.99
C SER A 324 4.83 3.36 14.13
N PHE A 325 6.15 3.31 14.17
CA PHE A 325 6.96 2.55 15.12
C PHE A 325 7.92 3.49 15.83
N PRO A 326 7.45 4.25 16.83
CA PRO A 326 8.29 5.22 17.54
C PRO A 326 9.47 4.54 18.24
N PRO A 327 10.65 5.17 18.25
CA PRO A 327 11.88 4.55 18.77
C PRO A 327 11.93 4.45 20.30
N ASP A 328 11.03 5.11 21.01
CA ASP A 328 11.03 5.19 22.47
C ASP A 328 10.90 3.80 23.10
N GLY A 329 11.85 3.46 23.96
CA GLY A 329 11.88 2.15 24.63
C GLY A 329 12.36 0.99 23.79
N HIS A 330 12.81 1.25 22.55
CA HIS A 330 13.28 0.23 21.61
C HIS A 330 14.75 0.44 21.24
N ASP A 331 15.47 -0.66 21.00
CA ASP A 331 16.73 -0.60 20.28
C ASP A 331 16.45 -0.56 18.78
N THR A 332 17.15 0.31 18.07
CA THR A 332 16.98 0.49 16.62
C THR A 332 18.18 -0.01 15.84
N MET A 333 17.94 -0.82 14.82
CA MET A 333 18.88 -1.19 13.77
C MET A 333 18.37 -0.74 12.42
N ILE A 334 19.27 -0.26 11.54
CA ILE A 334 18.96 0.07 10.15
C ILE A 334 19.89 -0.74 9.24
N ALA A 335 19.32 -1.52 8.32
CA ALA A 335 20.04 -2.41 7.42
C ALA A 335 19.70 -2.11 5.94
N ILE A 336 20.64 -1.46 5.24
CA ILE A 336 20.44 -1.00 3.86
C ILE A 336 21.34 -1.76 2.90
N CYS A 337 20.74 -2.39 1.90
CA CYS A 337 21.44 -2.98 0.77
C CYS A 337 20.95 -2.35 -0.55
N ASP A 338 21.81 -2.38 -1.57
CA ASP A 338 21.59 -1.87 -2.94
C ASP A 338 21.67 -2.97 -3.98
N LEU A 339 21.20 -4.17 -3.63
CA LEU A 339 21.15 -5.27 -4.56
C LEU A 339 19.99 -5.09 -5.55
N TYR A 340 19.98 -5.90 -6.62
CA TYR A 340 19.05 -5.72 -7.73
C TYR A 340 17.56 -5.57 -7.31
N ALA A 341 17.15 -6.33 -6.27
CA ALA A 341 15.78 -6.29 -5.78
C ALA A 341 15.47 -5.08 -4.87
N ASP A 342 16.52 -4.40 -4.36
CA ASP A 342 16.37 -3.20 -3.52
C ASP A 342 16.32 -1.92 -4.36
N GLY A 343 16.75 -1.98 -5.63
CA GLY A 343 17.14 -0.82 -6.41
C GLY A 343 18.58 -0.41 -6.13
N ARG A 344 19.28 0.08 -7.15
CA ARG A 344 20.70 0.48 -7.01
C ARG A 344 20.89 1.91 -6.60
N ASP A 345 19.90 2.75 -6.90
CA ASP A 345 19.90 4.15 -6.48
C ASP A 345 19.41 4.26 -5.03
N MET A 346 20.32 4.60 -4.13
CA MET A 346 20.05 4.83 -2.71
C MET A 346 20.00 6.32 -2.36
N SER A 347 19.98 7.21 -3.35
CA SER A 347 19.88 8.66 -3.13
C SER A 347 18.58 9.04 -2.39
N TRP A 348 17.54 8.24 -2.52
CA TRP A 348 16.27 8.41 -1.83
C TRP A 348 16.39 8.41 -0.28
N LEU A 349 17.49 7.89 0.29
CA LEU A 349 17.75 8.00 1.73
C LEU A 349 17.87 9.46 2.19
N TRP A 350 18.27 10.37 1.28
CA TRP A 350 18.39 11.79 1.58
C TRP A 350 17.06 12.53 1.63
N ASP A 351 16.00 11.92 1.10
CA ASP A 351 14.64 12.43 1.17
C ASP A 351 13.88 11.97 2.44
N VAL A 352 14.54 11.21 3.34
CA VAL A 352 13.95 10.72 4.60
C VAL A 352 14.42 11.60 5.76
N ASP A 353 13.49 12.04 6.60
CA ASP A 353 13.75 12.71 7.88
C ASP A 353 13.95 11.68 8.99
N PHE A 354 15.13 11.66 9.60
CA PHE A 354 15.48 10.77 10.71
C PHE A 354 15.51 11.47 12.08
N THR A 355 15.08 12.70 12.17
CA THR A 355 15.16 13.50 13.41
C THR A 355 14.42 12.88 14.59
N SER A 356 13.39 12.07 14.34
CA SER A 356 12.68 11.29 15.35
C SER A 356 13.58 10.28 16.10
N LEU A 357 14.71 9.89 15.50
CA LEU A 357 15.70 8.98 16.13
C LEU A 357 16.75 9.71 16.98
N ARG A 358 16.79 11.04 17.01
CA ARG A 358 17.76 11.80 17.82
C ARG A 358 17.77 11.45 19.31
N PRO A 359 16.60 11.33 19.96
CA PRO A 359 16.57 11.07 21.41
C PRO A 359 17.15 9.70 21.78
N THR A 360 16.91 8.68 20.97
CA THR A 360 17.32 7.28 21.26
C THR A 360 18.63 6.91 20.59
N GLY A 361 18.91 7.47 19.42
CA GLY A 361 19.99 7.05 18.53
C GLY A 361 19.65 5.74 17.80
N VAL A 362 20.64 5.22 17.08
CA VAL A 362 20.62 3.95 16.36
C VAL A 362 21.73 3.06 16.88
N ALA A 363 21.39 1.89 17.42
CA ALA A 363 22.35 0.98 18.01
C ALA A 363 23.24 0.29 16.96
N MET A 364 22.69 0.01 15.76
CA MET A 364 23.41 -0.70 14.71
C MET A 364 23.01 -0.21 13.33
N VAL A 365 23.96 0.08 12.47
CA VAL A 365 23.76 0.30 11.02
C VAL A 365 24.53 -0.77 10.25
N SER A 366 23.88 -1.45 9.29
CA SER A 366 24.50 -2.53 8.54
C SER A 366 23.99 -2.65 7.09
N GLY A 367 24.53 -3.63 6.35
CA GLY A 367 24.26 -3.88 4.95
C GLY A 367 25.33 -3.30 4.02
N THR A 368 25.14 -3.47 2.70
CA THR A 368 26.12 -3.01 1.70
C THR A 368 26.30 -1.49 1.70
N ARG A 369 25.25 -0.74 2.12
CA ARG A 369 25.23 0.73 2.19
C ARG A 369 25.28 1.24 3.66
N ALA A 370 25.88 0.48 4.55
CA ALA A 370 25.97 0.83 5.97
C ALA A 370 26.60 2.21 6.21
N TRP A 371 27.66 2.54 5.50
CA TRP A 371 28.37 3.81 5.68
C TRP A 371 27.62 5.01 5.11
N ASP A 372 26.90 4.83 3.99
CA ASP A 372 26.02 5.88 3.44
C ASP A 372 24.90 6.20 4.41
N MET A 373 24.28 5.15 4.99
CA MET A 373 23.21 5.32 5.97
C MET A 373 23.73 5.97 7.27
N ALA A 374 24.91 5.56 7.76
CA ALA A 374 25.51 6.17 8.94
C ALA A 374 25.82 7.66 8.70
N LEU A 375 26.35 8.01 7.53
CA LEU A 375 26.60 9.40 7.13
C LEU A 375 25.27 10.19 7.07
N ARG A 376 24.21 9.61 6.49
CA ARG A 376 22.90 10.26 6.44
C ARG A 376 22.34 10.55 7.84
N LEU A 377 22.46 9.61 8.75
CA LEU A 377 22.04 9.77 10.15
C LEU A 377 22.85 10.86 10.87
N GLU A 378 24.15 10.97 10.60
CA GLU A 378 25.00 12.02 11.16
C GLU A 378 24.57 13.42 10.72
N TYR A 379 24.14 13.59 9.46
CA TYR A 379 23.56 14.85 8.98
C TYR A 379 22.30 15.25 9.75
N ASP A 380 21.47 14.28 10.14
CA ASP A 380 20.32 14.53 11.00
C ASP A 380 20.67 14.54 12.50
N GLN A 381 21.97 14.53 12.87
CA GLN A 381 22.44 14.55 14.25
C GLN A 381 21.94 13.35 15.08
N VAL A 382 21.72 12.22 14.42
CA VAL A 382 21.36 10.95 15.07
C VAL A 382 22.61 10.18 15.41
N ARG A 383 22.78 9.85 16.71
CA ARG A 383 23.92 9.08 17.18
C ARG A 383 23.84 7.64 16.69
N VAL A 384 24.91 7.13 16.08
CA VAL A 384 25.08 5.73 15.70
C VAL A 384 26.11 5.08 16.61
N GLU A 385 25.76 3.96 17.25
CA GLU A 385 26.67 3.26 18.17
C GLU A 385 27.66 2.36 17.42
N GLN A 386 27.18 1.64 16.41
CA GLN A 386 27.99 0.71 15.62
C GLN A 386 27.60 0.73 14.15
N THR A 387 28.58 0.58 13.27
CA THR A 387 28.40 0.47 11.82
C THR A 387 29.29 -0.64 11.28
N GLY A 388 28.72 -1.51 10.44
CA GLY A 388 29.45 -2.60 9.80
C GLY A 388 28.72 -3.19 8.62
N THR A 389 29.46 -3.70 7.63
CA THR A 389 28.91 -4.25 6.39
C THR A 389 28.57 -5.74 6.45
N ASP A 390 29.04 -6.46 7.47
CA ASP A 390 28.66 -7.86 7.70
C ASP A 390 27.30 -7.91 8.39
N LEU A 391 26.25 -8.07 7.57
CA LEU A 391 24.87 -8.02 8.03
C LEU A 391 24.54 -9.15 9.00
N GLU A 392 25.02 -10.36 8.75
CA GLU A 392 24.75 -11.53 9.58
C GLU A 392 25.37 -11.40 10.96
N ALA A 393 26.62 -10.94 11.04
CA ALA A 393 27.30 -10.66 12.30
C ALA A 393 26.62 -9.52 13.06
N ALA A 394 26.23 -8.45 12.36
CA ALA A 394 25.53 -7.31 12.93
C ALA A 394 24.16 -7.71 13.53
N VAL A 395 23.38 -8.53 12.83
CA VAL A 395 22.10 -9.05 13.33
C VAL A 395 22.29 -9.86 14.60
N ARG A 396 23.21 -10.84 14.59
CA ARG A 396 23.49 -11.66 15.78
C ARG A 396 23.87 -10.79 16.98
N GLN A 397 24.78 -9.85 16.77
CA GLN A 397 25.22 -8.93 17.81
C GLN A 397 24.06 -8.07 18.34
N PHE A 398 23.27 -7.50 17.46
CA PHE A 398 22.15 -6.62 17.80
C PHE A 398 21.07 -7.35 18.61
N VAL A 399 20.64 -8.55 18.18
CA VAL A 399 19.55 -9.27 18.86
C VAL A 399 20.00 -9.96 20.16
N THR A 400 21.32 -10.14 20.36
CA THR A 400 21.85 -10.65 21.62
C THR A 400 22.21 -9.55 22.61
N ALA A 401 22.38 -8.32 22.15
CA ALA A 401 22.58 -7.18 23.01
C ALA A 401 21.27 -6.82 23.74
N ARG A 402 21.39 -6.40 24.99
CA ARG A 402 20.28 -5.93 25.84
C ARG A 402 19.04 -6.85 25.78
N PRO A 403 19.11 -8.10 26.30
CA PRO A 403 17.98 -9.01 26.34
C PRO A 403 16.76 -8.40 27.06
N GLY A 404 15.56 -8.66 26.54
CA GLY A 404 14.30 -8.13 27.09
C GLY A 404 13.94 -6.71 26.62
N VAL A 405 14.84 -6.01 25.92
CA VAL A 405 14.52 -4.72 25.28
C VAL A 405 13.91 -4.99 23.90
N PRO A 406 12.71 -4.46 23.60
CA PRO A 406 12.13 -4.55 22.27
C PRO A 406 13.02 -3.92 21.21
N LYS A 407 12.93 -4.39 19.97
CA LYS A 407 13.86 -4.02 18.90
C LYS A 407 13.14 -3.73 17.58
N HIS A 408 13.54 -2.67 16.91
CA HIS A 408 13.14 -2.36 15.55
C HIS A 408 14.30 -2.61 14.57
N ILE A 409 14.05 -3.31 13.48
CA ILE A 409 14.99 -3.47 12.36
C ILE A 409 14.35 -2.92 11.10
N TYR A 410 14.74 -1.70 10.72
CA TYR A 410 14.38 -1.11 9.43
C TYR A 410 15.32 -1.67 8.36
N CYS A 411 14.77 -2.28 7.31
CA CYS A 411 15.61 -2.98 6.33
C CYS A 411 15.02 -2.91 4.91
N THR A 412 15.93 -2.80 3.91
CA THR A 412 15.55 -3.00 2.51
C THR A 412 15.22 -4.47 2.24
N TYR A 413 14.61 -4.77 1.10
CA TYR A 413 14.06 -6.10 0.81
C TYR A 413 15.09 -7.23 0.93
N THR A 414 16.25 -7.08 0.31
CA THR A 414 17.30 -8.11 0.39
C THR A 414 17.88 -8.23 1.80
N SER A 415 18.06 -7.08 2.49
CA SER A 415 18.46 -7.08 3.90
C SER A 415 17.45 -7.80 4.76
N MET A 416 16.15 -7.58 4.56
CA MET A 416 15.08 -8.22 5.30
C MET A 416 15.12 -9.75 5.18
N LEU A 417 15.30 -10.27 3.96
CA LEU A 417 15.39 -11.71 3.73
C LEU A 417 16.59 -12.31 4.47
N ARG A 418 17.76 -11.62 4.45
CA ARG A 418 18.98 -12.07 5.13
C ARG A 418 18.85 -11.97 6.65
N VAL A 419 18.30 -10.86 7.17
CA VAL A 419 18.00 -10.69 8.61
C VAL A 419 17.11 -11.84 9.08
N ARG A 420 16.02 -12.09 8.37
CA ARG A 420 15.07 -13.14 8.72
C ARG A 420 15.68 -14.55 8.69
N ALA A 421 16.51 -14.82 7.68
CA ALA A 421 17.25 -16.08 7.61
C ALA A 421 18.22 -16.24 8.79
N GLU A 422 18.81 -15.15 9.27
CA GLU A 422 19.67 -15.18 10.45
C GLU A 422 18.87 -15.37 11.74
N LEU A 423 17.73 -14.71 11.89
CA LEU A 423 16.81 -14.90 13.03
C LEU A 423 16.28 -16.34 13.08
N ALA A 424 15.99 -16.95 11.93
CA ALA A 424 15.54 -18.34 11.85
C ALA A 424 16.55 -19.37 12.37
N LYS A 425 17.83 -19.02 12.49
CA LYS A 425 18.84 -19.85 13.14
C LYS A 425 18.78 -19.79 14.68
N LEU A 426 18.12 -18.74 15.20
CA LEU A 426 18.06 -18.47 16.65
C LEU A 426 16.70 -18.81 17.26
N THR A 427 15.63 -18.78 16.45
CA THR A 427 14.25 -19.04 16.90
C THR A 427 13.40 -19.59 15.78
N THR A 428 12.21 -20.07 16.12
CA THR A 428 11.23 -20.50 15.12
C THR A 428 10.61 -19.25 14.48
N VAL A 429 10.75 -19.11 13.16
CA VAL A 429 10.18 -18.03 12.36
C VAL A 429 9.11 -18.62 11.45
N ALA A 430 7.93 -17.98 11.39
CA ALA A 430 6.83 -18.45 10.55
C ALA A 430 7.25 -18.54 9.07
N ASP A 431 6.69 -19.49 8.31
CA ASP A 431 7.00 -19.63 6.87
C ASP A 431 6.50 -18.39 6.12
N ALA A 432 7.38 -17.72 5.41
CA ALA A 432 7.08 -16.49 4.67
C ALA A 432 6.26 -16.72 3.41
N GLY A 433 6.08 -17.97 2.98
CA GLY A 433 5.49 -18.30 1.68
C GLY A 433 6.33 -17.82 0.47
N VAL A 434 7.58 -17.41 0.71
CA VAL A 434 8.50 -17.00 -0.34
C VAL A 434 9.27 -18.24 -0.82
N GLY A 435 8.93 -18.74 -1.99
CA GLY A 435 9.72 -19.79 -2.66
C GLY A 435 9.31 -21.24 -2.32
N ARG A 436 8.04 -21.57 -2.38
CA ARG A 436 7.59 -22.95 -2.66
C ARG A 436 7.14 -23.10 -4.10
#